data_2f83754e24d2bf9269d93e5e01cd1a95
#
_entry.id   2f83754e24d2bf9269d93e5e01cd1a95
#
_cell.length_a   1.000
_cell.length_b   1.000
_cell.length_c   1.000
_cell.angle_alpha   90.00
_cell.angle_beta   90.00
_cell.angle_gamma   90.00
#
_symmetry.space_group_name_H-M   'P 1'
#
loop_
_entity.id
_entity.type
_entity.pdbx_description
1 polymer ?
#
loop_
_entity_poly.entity_id
_entity_poly.type
_entity_poly.pdbx_seq_one_letter_code
_entity_poly.pdbx_strand_id
1 'polypeptide(L)'
;MKKSMPKPPRAFNEFSETFPTLRKAWDLLGDAAKEGPLDDRTARLVKLGVAIGAMREGAVHSSARKALALGIKTEELNQVVALASSVIGMPSAVAVWTWLRDSSAKK
;
A
#
# COMPACT_ATOMS: atom_id res chain seq x y z
N MET A 1 -13.13 -18.40 -0.52
CA MET A 1 -13.03 -17.83 -1.86
C MET A 1 -11.88 -16.85 -1.93
N LYS A 2 -11.07 -16.97 -2.94
CA LYS A 2 -9.90 -16.13 -3.11
C LYS A 2 -10.31 -14.77 -3.69
N LYS A 3 -9.95 -13.70 -3.03
CA LYS A 3 -10.23 -12.36 -3.54
C LYS A 3 -9.19 -11.97 -4.60
N SER A 4 -9.66 -11.36 -5.67
CA SER A 4 -8.75 -10.81 -6.65
C SER A 4 -8.16 -9.49 -6.13
N MET A 5 -6.97 -9.15 -6.59
CA MET A 5 -6.36 -7.88 -6.21
C MET A 5 -7.10 -6.71 -6.86
N PRO A 6 -7.12 -5.55 -6.21
CA PRO A 6 -7.76 -4.37 -6.79
C PRO A 6 -7.15 -4.01 -8.14
N LYS A 7 -7.98 -3.48 -9.03
CA LYS A 7 -7.51 -3.03 -10.33
C LYS A 7 -6.67 -1.77 -10.17
N PRO A 8 -5.61 -1.61 -10.98
CA PRO A 8 -4.81 -0.41 -10.93
C PRO A 8 -5.60 0.82 -11.41
N PRO A 9 -5.20 2.03 -11.00
CA PRO A 9 -5.84 3.24 -11.50
C PRO A 9 -5.72 3.36 -13.01
N ARG A 10 -6.70 4.02 -13.63
CA ARG A 10 -6.68 4.26 -15.07
C ARG A 10 -5.40 4.98 -15.51
N ALA A 11 -4.98 5.97 -14.72
CA ALA A 11 -3.75 6.71 -15.03
C ALA A 11 -2.53 5.79 -15.09
N PHE A 12 -2.47 4.79 -14.21
CA PHE A 12 -1.38 3.81 -14.23
C PHE A 12 -1.37 3.02 -15.54
N ASN A 13 -2.54 2.61 -16.01
CA ASN A 13 -2.63 1.87 -17.26
C ASN A 13 -2.21 2.73 -18.44
N GLU A 14 -2.66 3.98 -18.47
CA GLU A 14 -2.27 4.92 -19.52
C GLU A 14 -0.77 5.19 -19.51
N PHE A 15 -0.21 5.38 -18.32
CA PHE A 15 1.23 5.55 -18.16
C PHE A 15 2.00 4.33 -18.68
N SER A 16 1.52 3.14 -18.33
CA SER A 16 2.16 1.88 -18.73
C SER A 16 2.16 1.70 -20.23
N GLU A 17 1.08 2.11 -20.90
CA GLU A 17 0.99 2.04 -22.36
C GLU A 17 1.94 3.05 -23.01
N THR A 18 2.09 4.23 -22.40
CA THR A 18 2.98 5.27 -22.90
C THR A 18 4.44 4.90 -22.69
N PHE A 19 4.75 4.25 -21.59
CA PHE A 19 6.12 3.92 -21.19
C PHE A 19 6.27 2.42 -20.92
N PRO A 20 6.26 1.60 -21.98
CA PRO A 20 6.28 0.14 -21.81
C PRO A 20 7.54 -0.39 -21.11
N THR A 21 8.68 0.26 -21.30
CA THR A 21 9.91 -0.15 -20.62
C THR A 21 9.81 0.12 -19.12
N LEU A 22 9.20 1.23 -18.74
CA LEU A 22 8.98 1.52 -17.32
C LEU A 22 8.00 0.53 -16.71
N ARG A 23 7.00 0.09 -17.47
CA ARG A 23 6.09 -0.94 -16.99
C ARG A 23 6.85 -2.25 -16.71
N LYS A 24 7.78 -2.62 -17.60
CA LYS A 24 8.59 -3.81 -17.37
C LYS A 24 9.45 -3.67 -16.11
N ALA A 25 10.04 -2.49 -15.90
CA ALA A 25 10.81 -2.23 -14.69
C ALA A 25 9.95 -2.35 -13.45
N TRP A 26 8.73 -1.83 -13.52
CA TRP A 26 7.78 -1.92 -12.40
C TRP A 26 7.46 -3.39 -12.08
N ASP A 27 7.22 -4.20 -13.11
CA ASP A 27 6.94 -5.61 -12.89
C ASP A 27 8.14 -6.34 -12.27
N LEU A 28 9.35 -5.97 -12.67
CA LEU A 28 10.57 -6.53 -12.08
C LEU A 28 10.73 -6.12 -10.63
N LEU A 29 10.36 -4.88 -10.28
CA LEU A 29 10.36 -4.46 -8.88
C LEU A 29 9.39 -5.31 -8.05
N GLY A 30 8.22 -5.62 -8.63
CA GLY A 30 7.25 -6.49 -7.97
C GLY A 30 7.82 -7.89 -7.75
N ASP A 31 8.52 -8.43 -8.75
CA ASP A 31 9.15 -9.74 -8.61
C ASP A 31 10.25 -9.73 -7.54
N ALA A 32 11.08 -8.69 -7.55
CA ALA A 32 12.15 -8.54 -6.56
C ALA A 32 11.59 -8.46 -5.14
N ALA A 33 10.45 -7.79 -4.99
CA ALA A 33 9.82 -7.64 -3.69
C ALA A 33 9.34 -8.97 -3.09
N LYS A 34 9.20 -10.00 -3.92
CA LYS A 34 8.78 -11.33 -3.46
C LYS A 34 9.94 -12.24 -3.12
N GLU A 35 11.16 -11.78 -3.38
CA GLU A 35 12.36 -12.56 -3.07
C GLU A 35 12.74 -12.35 -1.62
N GLY A 36 12.65 -13.40 -0.83
CA GLY A 36 13.04 -13.35 0.57
C GLY A 36 12.07 -14.09 1.47
N PRO A 37 12.38 -14.15 2.77
CA PRO A 37 11.65 -15.00 3.70
C PRO A 37 10.37 -14.40 4.28
N LEU A 38 10.06 -13.12 4.01
CA LEU A 38 8.83 -12.52 4.54
C LEU A 38 7.62 -13.05 3.78
N ASP A 39 6.61 -13.46 4.51
CA ASP A 39 5.36 -13.88 3.88
C ASP A 39 4.61 -12.67 3.32
N ASP A 40 3.59 -12.94 2.51
CA ASP A 40 2.84 -11.90 1.83
C ASP A 40 2.19 -10.93 2.81
N ARG A 41 1.66 -11.43 3.90
CA ARG A 41 0.99 -10.62 4.91
C ARG A 41 1.98 -9.64 5.56
N THR A 42 3.11 -10.16 6.02
CA THR A 42 4.15 -9.35 6.65
C THR A 42 4.70 -8.31 5.66
N ALA A 43 5.00 -8.76 4.45
CA ALA A 43 5.51 -7.87 3.41
C ALA A 43 4.54 -6.73 3.11
N ARG A 44 3.23 -7.03 3.10
CA ARG A 44 2.21 -6.02 2.83
C ARG A 44 2.17 -4.97 3.94
N LEU A 45 2.27 -5.41 5.20
CA LEU A 45 2.30 -4.48 6.32
C LEU A 45 3.56 -3.62 6.33
N VAL A 46 4.70 -4.21 5.96
CA VAL A 46 5.96 -3.47 5.85
C VAL A 46 5.85 -2.40 4.76
N LYS A 47 5.29 -2.75 3.60
CA LYS A 47 5.13 -1.79 2.50
C LYS A 47 4.20 -0.64 2.91
N LEU A 48 3.15 -0.94 3.64
CA LEU A 48 2.27 0.11 4.16
C LEU A 48 3.06 1.05 5.07
N GLY A 49 3.84 0.50 5.99
CA GLY A 49 4.66 1.30 6.89
C GLY A 49 5.65 2.19 6.13
N VAL A 50 6.26 1.66 5.07
CA VAL A 50 7.20 2.44 4.25
C VAL A 50 6.46 3.59 3.54
N ALA A 51 5.28 3.32 2.98
CA ALA A 51 4.47 4.34 2.32
C ALA A 51 4.07 5.45 3.28
N ILE A 52 3.69 5.06 4.51
CA ILE A 52 3.34 6.01 5.56
C ILE A 52 4.55 6.87 5.92
N GLY A 53 5.68 6.24 6.16
CA GLY A 53 6.90 6.96 6.50
C GLY A 53 7.34 7.93 5.43
N ALA A 54 7.11 7.59 4.17
CA ALA A 54 7.43 8.45 3.04
C ALA A 54 6.36 9.52 2.78
N MET A 55 5.25 9.47 3.51
CA MET A 55 4.12 10.41 3.36
C MET A 55 3.59 10.45 1.93
N ARG A 56 3.52 9.28 1.32
CA ARG A 56 3.03 9.16 -0.06
C ARG A 56 1.58 8.74 -0.06
N GLU A 57 0.68 9.69 -0.19
CA GLU A 57 -0.75 9.44 -0.07
C GLU A 57 -1.24 8.36 -1.04
N GLY A 58 -0.87 8.44 -2.32
CA GLY A 58 -1.29 7.45 -3.30
C GLY A 58 -0.80 6.06 -2.97
N ALA A 59 0.44 5.94 -2.48
CA ALA A 59 1.01 4.65 -2.08
C ALA A 59 0.32 4.11 -0.84
N VAL A 60 -0.07 4.99 0.11
CA VAL A 60 -0.83 4.58 1.29
C VAL A 60 -2.18 4.01 0.89
N HIS A 61 -2.92 4.71 0.02
CA HIS A 61 -4.21 4.21 -0.48
C HIS A 61 -4.05 2.85 -1.16
N SER A 62 -3.08 2.73 -2.05
CA SER A 62 -2.84 1.49 -2.78
C SER A 62 -2.48 0.34 -1.84
N SER A 63 -1.56 0.59 -0.90
CA SER A 63 -1.14 -0.44 0.06
C SER A 63 -2.28 -0.85 0.97
N ALA A 64 -3.11 0.10 1.40
CA ALA A 64 -4.28 -0.21 2.25
C ALA A 64 -5.28 -1.08 1.50
N ARG A 65 -5.60 -0.74 0.25
CA ARG A 65 -6.54 -1.54 -0.53
C ARG A 65 -6.05 -2.96 -0.74
N LYS A 66 -4.76 -3.12 -1.05
CA LYS A 66 -4.18 -4.45 -1.24
C LYS A 66 -4.15 -5.24 0.05
N ALA A 67 -3.87 -4.58 1.17
CA ALA A 67 -3.87 -5.24 2.48
C ALA A 67 -5.26 -5.76 2.83
N LEU A 68 -6.29 -4.92 2.63
CA LEU A 68 -7.67 -5.32 2.91
C LEU A 68 -8.10 -6.47 2.00
N ALA A 69 -7.71 -6.44 0.73
CA ALA A 69 -8.01 -7.51 -0.21
C ALA A 69 -7.35 -8.83 0.22
N LEU A 70 -6.22 -8.75 0.89
CA LEU A 70 -5.51 -9.94 1.39
C LEU A 70 -6.09 -10.46 2.70
N GLY A 71 -7.06 -9.76 3.28
CA GLY A 71 -7.71 -10.16 4.52
C GLY A 71 -7.13 -9.51 5.77
N ILE A 72 -6.21 -8.58 5.63
CA ILE A 72 -5.69 -7.82 6.76
C ILE A 72 -6.79 -6.88 7.23
N LYS A 73 -6.96 -6.79 8.54
CA LYS A 73 -8.07 -6.04 9.12
C LYS A 73 -7.72 -4.57 9.32
N THR A 74 -8.75 -3.73 9.31
CA THR A 74 -8.59 -2.29 9.55
C THR A 74 -7.84 -2.00 10.84
N GLU A 75 -8.11 -2.77 11.90
CA GLU A 75 -7.42 -2.61 13.19
C GLU A 75 -5.92 -2.80 13.06
N GLU A 76 -5.50 -3.69 12.17
CA GLU A 76 -4.08 -3.94 11.95
C GLU A 76 -3.45 -2.77 11.19
N LEU A 77 -4.18 -2.20 10.23
CA LEU A 77 -3.71 -1.01 9.53
C LEU A 77 -3.58 0.17 10.49
N ASN A 78 -4.55 0.32 11.39
CA ASN A 78 -4.50 1.37 12.41
C ASN A 78 -3.28 1.20 13.31
N GLN A 79 -2.93 -0.03 13.65
CA GLN A 79 -1.74 -0.27 14.46
C GLN A 79 -0.47 0.17 13.73
N VAL A 80 -0.40 -0.02 12.42
CA VAL A 80 0.75 0.45 11.64
C VAL A 80 0.88 1.97 11.75
N VAL A 81 -0.24 2.69 11.68
CA VAL A 81 -0.24 4.15 11.89
C VAL A 81 0.27 4.50 13.29
N ALA A 82 -0.21 3.78 14.30
CA ALA A 82 0.21 4.01 15.67
C ALA A 82 1.73 3.81 15.83
N LEU A 83 2.26 2.75 15.21
CA LEU A 83 3.70 2.48 15.23
C LEU A 83 4.48 3.59 14.53
N ALA A 84 3.94 4.11 13.43
CA ALA A 84 4.60 5.16 12.68
C ALA A 84 4.58 6.51 13.39
N SER A 85 3.60 6.75 14.27
CA SER A 85 3.39 8.06 14.88
C SER A 85 4.60 8.56 15.65
N SER A 86 5.36 7.67 16.27
CA SER A 86 6.56 8.04 17.02
C SER A 86 7.71 8.44 16.09
N VAL A 87 7.60 8.12 14.81
CA VAL A 87 8.63 8.44 13.81
C VAL A 87 8.24 9.70 13.03
N ILE A 88 6.99 9.76 12.57
CA ILE A 88 6.55 10.87 11.68
C ILE A 88 5.87 12.01 12.43
N GLY A 89 5.51 11.81 13.69
CA GLY A 89 4.85 12.84 14.49
C GLY A 89 3.33 12.79 14.39
N MET A 90 2.67 13.36 15.41
CA MET A 90 1.20 13.29 15.51
C MET A 90 0.45 13.96 14.35
N PRO A 91 0.81 15.18 13.91
CA PRO A 91 0.07 15.79 12.81
C PRO A 91 0.10 14.95 11.54
N SER A 92 1.26 14.39 11.21
CA SER A 92 1.40 13.52 10.05
C SER A 92 0.63 12.21 10.22
N ALA A 93 0.66 11.65 11.44
CA ALA A 93 -0.08 10.43 11.71
C ALA A 93 -1.59 10.63 11.55
N VAL A 94 -2.11 11.77 11.98
CA VAL A 94 -3.53 12.09 11.81
C VAL A 94 -3.89 12.16 10.33
N ALA A 95 -3.05 12.83 9.53
CA ALA A 95 -3.29 12.92 8.09
C ALA A 95 -3.33 11.53 7.45
N VAL A 96 -2.34 10.69 7.76
CA VAL A 96 -2.26 9.33 7.23
C VAL A 96 -3.49 8.51 7.64
N TRP A 97 -3.91 8.65 8.89
CA TRP A 97 -5.09 7.93 9.37
C TRP A 97 -6.34 8.29 8.55
N THR A 98 -6.48 9.57 8.17
CA THR A 98 -7.62 9.96 7.31
C THR A 98 -7.53 9.28 5.94
N TRP A 99 -6.34 9.14 5.39
CA TRP A 99 -6.15 8.43 4.12
C TRP A 99 -6.56 6.96 4.23
N LEU A 100 -6.18 6.30 5.31
CA LEU A 100 -6.55 4.90 5.54
C LEU A 100 -8.05 4.74 5.72
N ARG A 101 -8.65 5.64 6.49
CA ARG A 101 -10.10 5.63 6.71
C ARG A 101 -10.85 5.75 5.38
N ASP A 102 -10.41 6.66 4.52
CA ASP A 102 -11.02 6.85 3.20
C ASP A 102 -10.86 5.61 2.33
N SER A 103 -9.71 4.97 2.36
CA SER A 103 -9.47 3.74 1.61
C SER A 103 -10.39 2.62 2.07
N SER A 104 -10.60 2.49 3.38
CA SER A 104 -11.51 1.48 3.94
C SER A 104 -12.95 1.74 3.54
N ALA A 105 -13.36 3.01 3.47
CA ALA A 105 -14.73 3.38 3.10
C ALA A 105 -15.03 3.13 1.64
N LYS A 106 -14.01 3.08 0.79
CA LYS A 106 -14.17 2.94 -0.67
C LYS A 106 -14.03 1.50 -1.15
N LYS A 107 -14.48 0.57 -0.41
CA LYS A 107 -14.33 -0.83 -0.82
C LYS A 107 -14.93 -1.15 -2.18
#